data_ec941b0b0e72e21d0b413f141c1c68dd
#
_entry.id   ec941b0b0e72e21d0b413f141c1c68dd
#
_cell.length_a   1.000
_cell.length_b   1.000
_cell.length_c   1.000
_cell.angle_alpha   90.00
_cell.angle_beta   90.00
_cell.angle_gamma   90.00
#
_symmetry.space_group_name_H-M   'P 1'
#
loop_
_entity.id
_entity.type
_entity.pdbx_description
1 polymer ?
#
loop_
_entity_poly.entity_id
_entity_poly.type
_entity_poly.pdbx_seq_one_letter_code
_entity_poly.pdbx_strand_id
1 'polypeptide(L)'
;MARNSIASSKRIVIKIGSSSLTGDAGSALDPAAVEKIVEIVAAAKSRGAEVLVVSSGAIAAGLAPLGLTARPKDLATQQAAASVGQGLLVAQYTQSFARHAITASQVLLTTEDVVRRSHYQNAQYYKRWFYLSSFQNVWQ
;
A
#
# COMPACT_ATOMS: atom_id res chain seq x y z
N MET A 1 -27.05 1.13 8.60
CA MET A 1 -26.26 1.26 9.85
C MET A 1 -24.74 1.20 9.68
N ALA A 2 -24.17 0.54 8.69
CA ALA A 2 -22.70 0.33 8.61
C ALA A 2 -21.86 1.58 8.28
N ARG A 3 -22.35 2.54 7.50
CA ARG A 3 -21.54 3.71 7.06
C ARG A 3 -21.23 4.71 8.16
N ASN A 4 -22.14 4.93 9.11
CA ASN A 4 -21.91 5.87 10.21
C ASN A 4 -20.92 5.33 11.27
N SER A 5 -20.79 4.00 11.39
CA SER A 5 -19.83 3.39 12.30
C SER A 5 -18.37 3.50 11.81
N ILE A 6 -18.14 3.58 10.50
CA ILE A 6 -16.78 3.76 9.95
C ILE A 6 -16.23 5.15 10.27
N ALA A 7 -17.07 6.19 10.19
CA ALA A 7 -16.67 7.56 10.46
C ALA A 7 -16.20 7.78 11.92
N SER A 8 -16.71 6.99 12.87
CA SER A 8 -16.36 7.04 14.30
C SER A 8 -15.31 5.99 14.70
N SER A 9 -14.84 5.16 13.79
CA SER A 9 -13.89 4.10 14.08
C SER A 9 -12.53 4.67 14.47
N LYS A 10 -11.98 4.19 15.59
CA LYS A 10 -10.62 4.55 16.04
C LYS A 10 -9.53 3.87 15.23
N ARG A 11 -9.84 2.76 14.56
CA ARG A 11 -8.92 2.01 13.69
C ARG A 11 -9.57 1.71 12.38
N ILE A 12 -8.89 2.05 11.28
CA ILE A 12 -9.39 1.93 9.91
C ILE A 12 -8.37 1.16 9.08
N VAL A 13 -8.83 0.14 8.37
CA VAL A 13 -8.03 -0.56 7.36
C VAL A 13 -8.55 -0.18 5.98
N ILE A 14 -7.68 0.36 5.15
CA ILE A 14 -7.99 0.75 3.77
C ILE A 14 -7.27 -0.20 2.84
N LYS A 15 -8.03 -1.02 2.10
CA LYS A 15 -7.49 -1.87 1.04
C LYS A 15 -7.60 -1.16 -0.31
N ILE A 16 -6.47 -1.08 -1.02
CA ILE A 16 -6.37 -0.40 -2.32
C ILE A 16 -5.91 -1.41 -3.36
N GLY A 17 -6.73 -1.61 -4.38
CA GLY A 17 -6.38 -2.44 -5.53
C GLY A 17 -5.43 -1.72 -6.49
N SER A 18 -4.72 -2.47 -7.34
CA SER A 18 -3.81 -1.90 -8.34
C SER A 18 -4.52 -0.95 -9.32
N SER A 19 -5.73 -1.30 -9.76
CA SER A 19 -6.54 -0.45 -10.64
C SER A 19 -6.92 0.92 -10.05
N SER A 20 -6.89 1.04 -8.72
CA SER A 20 -7.16 2.33 -8.05
C SER A 20 -5.91 3.21 -7.95
N LEU A 21 -4.76 2.70 -8.33
CA LEU A 21 -3.46 3.39 -8.26
C LEU A 21 -2.84 3.63 -9.63
N THR A 22 -3.41 3.06 -10.67
CA THR A 22 -2.90 3.18 -12.03
C THR A 22 -3.82 4.07 -12.85
N GLY A 23 -3.26 4.86 -13.76
CA GLY A 23 -4.03 5.58 -14.77
C GLY A 23 -4.76 4.63 -15.74
N ASP A 24 -5.49 5.19 -16.68
CA ASP A 24 -6.35 4.45 -17.63
C ASP A 24 -5.61 3.35 -18.42
N ALA A 25 -4.32 3.54 -18.67
CA ALA A 25 -3.49 2.54 -19.35
C ALA A 25 -3.08 1.35 -18.43
N GLY A 26 -3.28 1.42 -17.13
CA GLY A 26 -2.96 0.34 -16.17
C GLY A 26 -1.47 -0.01 -16.03
N SER A 27 -0.57 0.74 -16.69
CA SER A 27 0.85 0.43 -16.82
C SER A 27 1.79 1.32 -16.00
N ALA A 28 1.27 2.30 -15.28
CA ALA A 28 2.05 3.19 -14.43
C ALA A 28 1.24 3.64 -13.21
N LEU A 29 1.93 4.01 -12.14
CA LEU A 29 1.29 4.68 -11.01
C LEU A 29 0.74 6.04 -11.44
N ASP A 30 -0.46 6.34 -11.00
CA ASP A 30 -1.04 7.69 -11.10
C ASP A 30 -0.77 8.45 -9.79
N PRO A 31 0.10 9.47 -9.79
CA PRO A 31 0.38 10.26 -8.60
C PRO A 31 -0.87 10.93 -8.03
N ALA A 32 -1.82 11.33 -8.88
CA ALA A 32 -3.06 11.97 -8.43
C ALA A 32 -3.97 10.98 -7.68
N ALA A 33 -3.99 9.72 -8.11
CA ALA A 33 -4.71 8.67 -7.39
C ALA A 33 -4.09 8.39 -6.02
N VAL A 34 -2.75 8.37 -5.94
CA VAL A 34 -2.04 8.23 -4.66
C VAL A 34 -2.36 9.40 -3.73
N GLU A 35 -2.35 10.64 -4.26
CA GLU A 35 -2.63 11.85 -3.47
C GLU A 35 -4.03 11.83 -2.87
N LYS A 36 -5.06 11.45 -3.64
CA LYS A 36 -6.43 11.30 -3.14
C LYS A 36 -6.52 10.32 -1.96
N ILE A 37 -5.78 9.21 -2.03
CA ILE A 37 -5.74 8.24 -0.94
C ILE A 37 -5.07 8.84 0.28
N VAL A 38 -3.96 9.54 0.09
CA VAL A 38 -3.23 10.20 1.17
C VAL A 38 -4.08 11.26 1.86
N GLU A 39 -4.85 12.05 1.12
CA GLU A 39 -5.80 13.03 1.68
C GLU A 39 -6.84 12.36 2.58
N ILE A 40 -7.43 11.24 2.13
CA ILE A 40 -8.40 10.47 2.91
C ILE A 40 -7.77 9.96 4.21
N VAL A 41 -6.55 9.43 4.13
CA VAL A 41 -5.81 8.95 5.30
C VAL A 41 -5.47 10.09 6.25
N ALA A 42 -4.98 11.21 5.74
CA ALA A 42 -4.63 12.39 6.52
C ALA A 42 -5.87 12.94 7.26
N ALA A 43 -7.01 13.00 6.59
CA ALA A 43 -8.27 13.39 7.22
C ALA A 43 -8.73 12.40 8.30
N ALA A 44 -8.50 11.10 8.16
CA ALA A 44 -8.79 10.13 9.20
C ALA A 44 -7.84 10.27 10.40
N LYS A 45 -6.54 10.47 10.15
CA LYS A 45 -5.53 10.68 11.20
C LYS A 45 -5.76 11.98 11.97
N SER A 46 -6.18 13.06 11.34
CA SER A 46 -6.48 14.33 12.02
C SER A 46 -7.63 14.19 13.04
N ARG A 47 -8.50 13.21 12.85
CA ARG A 47 -9.55 12.84 13.83
C ARG A 47 -9.06 11.87 14.92
N GLY A 48 -7.78 11.55 14.95
CA GLY A 48 -7.18 10.63 15.92
C GLY A 48 -7.32 9.15 15.57
N ALA A 49 -7.70 8.80 14.34
CA ALA A 49 -7.78 7.40 13.92
C ALA A 49 -6.39 6.81 13.65
N GLU A 50 -6.22 5.54 14.01
CA GLU A 50 -5.13 4.70 13.53
C GLU A 50 -5.49 4.17 12.15
N VAL A 51 -4.64 4.39 11.14
CA VAL A 51 -4.93 3.96 9.77
C VAL A 51 -3.87 2.98 9.29
N LEU A 52 -4.34 1.84 8.78
CA LEU A 52 -3.54 0.85 8.07
C LEU A 52 -3.96 0.87 6.59
N VAL A 53 -3.00 1.07 5.70
CA VAL A 53 -3.22 0.96 4.26
C VAL A 53 -2.65 -0.37 3.76
N VAL A 54 -3.50 -1.17 3.14
CA VAL A 54 -3.11 -2.39 2.43
C VAL A 54 -3.15 -2.07 0.94
N SER A 55 -1.98 -1.83 0.36
CA SER A 55 -1.86 -1.36 -1.02
C SER A 55 -1.33 -2.46 -1.93
N SER A 56 -1.90 -2.56 -3.11
CA SER A 56 -1.37 -3.28 -4.26
C SER A 56 -0.74 -2.28 -5.23
N GLY A 57 -0.19 -2.76 -6.36
CA GLY A 57 0.28 -1.86 -7.44
C GLY A 57 1.78 -1.88 -7.67
N ALA A 58 2.57 -2.64 -6.88
CA ALA A 58 4.00 -2.74 -7.07
C ALA A 58 4.38 -3.21 -8.49
N ILE A 59 3.72 -4.24 -9.03
CA ILE A 59 3.97 -4.69 -10.41
C ILE A 59 3.74 -3.54 -11.40
N ALA A 60 2.61 -2.85 -11.30
CA ALA A 60 2.29 -1.74 -12.20
C ALA A 60 3.32 -0.60 -12.11
N ALA A 61 3.76 -0.27 -10.88
CA ALA A 61 4.80 0.73 -10.66
C ALA A 61 6.14 0.37 -11.30
N GLY A 62 6.46 -0.92 -11.40
CA GLY A 62 7.70 -1.41 -11.97
C GLY A 62 7.69 -1.63 -13.49
N LEU A 63 6.54 -1.54 -14.16
CA LEU A 63 6.45 -1.82 -15.60
C LEU A 63 7.25 -0.81 -16.41
N ALA A 64 6.96 0.46 -16.25
CA ALA A 64 7.60 1.53 -17.03
C ALA A 64 9.14 1.58 -16.86
N PRO A 65 9.70 1.48 -15.63
CA PRO A 65 11.15 1.42 -15.44
C PRO A 65 11.83 0.22 -16.12
N LEU A 66 11.09 -0.87 -16.32
CA LEU A 66 11.59 -2.07 -17.02
C LEU A 66 11.27 -2.05 -18.52
N GLY A 67 10.75 -0.96 -19.05
CA GLY A 67 10.37 -0.85 -20.47
C GLY A 67 9.17 -1.73 -20.86
N LEU A 68 8.36 -2.14 -19.89
CA LEU A 68 7.20 -2.99 -20.12
C LEU A 68 5.94 -2.13 -20.31
N THR A 69 5.21 -2.39 -21.38
CA THR A 69 3.97 -1.67 -21.72
C THR A 69 2.71 -2.33 -21.16
N ALA A 70 2.81 -3.58 -20.74
CA ALA A 70 1.70 -4.34 -20.19
C ALA A 70 2.19 -5.31 -19.11
N ARG A 71 1.24 -5.80 -18.30
CA ARG A 71 1.55 -6.77 -17.25
C ARG A 71 2.06 -8.08 -17.84
N PRO A 72 3.26 -8.54 -17.46
CA PRO A 72 3.82 -9.80 -17.94
C PRO A 72 2.96 -10.99 -17.54
N LYS A 73 2.99 -12.05 -18.34
CA LYS A 73 2.29 -13.30 -18.03
C LYS A 73 3.17 -14.25 -17.22
N ASP A 74 4.48 -14.19 -17.42
CA ASP A 74 5.43 -15.05 -16.70
C ASP A 74 5.72 -14.50 -15.30
N LEU A 75 5.90 -15.42 -14.36
CA LEU A 75 6.08 -15.09 -12.94
C LEU A 75 7.40 -14.35 -12.68
N ALA A 76 8.48 -14.75 -13.36
CA ALA A 76 9.79 -14.16 -13.10
C ALA A 76 9.81 -12.66 -13.45
N THR A 77 9.23 -12.27 -14.59
CA THR A 77 9.12 -10.86 -14.99
C THR A 77 8.14 -10.10 -14.09
N GLN A 78 7.06 -10.73 -13.63
CA GLN A 78 6.17 -10.12 -12.64
C GLN A 78 6.89 -9.85 -11.30
N GLN A 79 7.71 -10.77 -10.84
CA GLN A 79 8.51 -10.61 -9.61
C GLN A 79 9.56 -9.50 -9.77
N ALA A 80 10.24 -9.44 -10.90
CA ALA A 80 11.17 -8.36 -11.20
C ALA A 80 10.48 -7.00 -11.22
N ALA A 81 9.32 -6.89 -11.87
CA ALA A 81 8.52 -5.67 -11.87
C ALA A 81 8.04 -5.30 -10.46
N ALA A 82 7.58 -6.26 -9.66
CA ALA A 82 7.18 -6.03 -8.29
C ALA A 82 8.34 -5.54 -7.41
N SER A 83 9.53 -6.11 -7.59
CA SER A 83 10.73 -5.72 -6.84
C SER A 83 11.13 -4.26 -7.10
N VAL A 84 11.19 -3.86 -8.38
CA VAL A 84 11.48 -2.47 -8.77
C VAL A 84 10.36 -1.52 -8.32
N GLY A 85 9.12 -1.91 -8.57
CA GLY A 85 7.96 -1.07 -8.35
C GLY A 85 7.60 -0.89 -6.87
N GLN A 86 7.98 -1.83 -6.00
CA GLN A 86 7.75 -1.72 -4.57
C GLN A 86 8.48 -0.51 -3.97
N GLY A 87 9.75 -0.31 -4.35
CA GLY A 87 10.50 0.87 -3.92
C GLY A 87 9.86 2.17 -4.38
N LEU A 88 9.42 2.22 -5.64
CA LEU A 88 8.76 3.39 -6.22
C LEU A 88 7.42 3.70 -5.55
N LEU A 89 6.61 2.67 -5.29
CA LEU A 89 5.33 2.83 -4.63
C LEU A 89 5.48 3.39 -3.21
N VAL A 90 6.44 2.86 -2.45
CA VAL A 90 6.74 3.33 -1.09
C VAL A 90 7.28 4.76 -1.11
N ALA A 91 8.18 5.08 -2.03
CA ALA A 91 8.71 6.43 -2.18
C ALA A 91 7.60 7.45 -2.48
N GLN A 92 6.67 7.10 -3.39
CA GLN A 92 5.53 7.95 -3.73
C GLN A 92 4.64 8.20 -2.51
N TYR A 93 4.27 7.15 -1.77
CA TYR A 93 3.48 7.32 -0.54
C TYR A 93 4.22 8.14 0.51
N THR A 94 5.50 7.87 0.73
CA THR A 94 6.31 8.61 1.71
C THR A 94 6.36 10.09 1.39
N GLN A 95 6.57 10.44 0.11
CA GLN A 95 6.60 11.82 -0.35
C GLN A 95 5.23 12.50 -0.18
N SER A 96 4.15 11.83 -0.55
CA SER A 96 2.80 12.37 -0.42
C SER A 96 2.40 12.56 1.04
N PHE A 97 2.68 11.58 1.92
CA PHE A 97 2.39 11.70 3.35
C PHE A 97 3.23 12.78 4.05
N ALA A 98 4.47 13.02 3.61
CA ALA A 98 5.31 14.06 4.18
C ALA A 98 4.69 15.45 4.06
N ARG A 99 3.90 15.72 3.01
CA ARG A 99 3.16 16.99 2.84
C ARG A 99 2.11 17.22 3.92
N HIS A 100 1.65 16.16 4.58
CA HIS A 100 0.69 16.20 5.69
C HIS A 100 1.37 16.01 7.05
N ALA A 101 2.70 16.12 7.13
CA ALA A 101 3.49 15.83 8.33
C ALA A 101 3.23 14.43 8.91
N ILE A 102 2.93 13.45 8.06
CA ILE A 102 2.70 12.06 8.42
C ILE A 102 3.92 11.24 8.02
N THR A 103 4.49 10.53 8.99
CA THR A 103 5.53 9.53 8.72
C THR A 103 4.88 8.23 8.28
N ALA A 104 5.20 7.79 7.06
CA ALA A 104 4.81 6.48 6.55
C ALA A 104 5.88 5.45 6.87
N SER A 105 5.47 4.25 7.25
CA SER A 105 6.35 3.10 7.37
C SER A 105 5.78 1.93 6.58
N GLN A 106 6.65 1.06 6.08
CA GLN A 106 6.25 -0.13 5.35
C GLN A 106 6.47 -1.38 6.20
N VAL A 107 5.51 -2.29 6.16
CA VAL A 107 5.66 -3.66 6.66
C VAL A 107 5.39 -4.61 5.51
N LEU A 108 6.36 -5.46 5.22
CA LEU A 108 6.21 -6.59 4.31
C LEU A 108 5.81 -7.80 5.15
N LEU A 109 4.67 -8.39 4.86
CA LEU A 109 4.18 -9.57 5.55
C LEU A 109 4.22 -10.76 4.59
N THR A 110 4.79 -11.84 5.06
CA THR A 110 4.72 -13.16 4.43
C THR A 110 3.64 -14.01 5.08
N THR A 111 3.29 -15.12 4.44
CA THR A 111 2.35 -16.10 5.02
C THR A 111 2.89 -16.64 6.36
N GLU A 112 4.21 -16.81 6.48
CA GLU A 112 4.84 -17.29 7.73
C GLU A 112 4.70 -16.28 8.86
N ASP A 113 4.76 -14.98 8.58
CA ASP A 113 4.62 -13.92 9.59
C ASP A 113 3.22 -13.90 10.20
N VAL A 114 2.20 -14.33 9.44
CA VAL A 114 0.82 -14.44 9.94
C VAL A 114 0.64 -15.69 10.80
N VAL A 115 1.32 -16.78 10.48
CA VAL A 115 1.21 -18.06 11.18
C VAL A 115 2.05 -18.09 12.47
N ARG A 116 3.22 -17.47 12.48
CA ARG A 116 4.09 -17.43 13.66
C ARG A 116 3.63 -16.37 14.65
N ARG A 117 3.15 -16.81 15.82
CA ARG A 117 2.61 -15.94 16.89
C ARG A 117 3.55 -14.80 17.30
N SER A 118 4.86 -15.05 17.37
CA SER A 118 5.86 -14.03 17.72
C SER A 118 5.97 -12.94 16.64
N HIS A 119 5.96 -13.30 15.36
CA HIS A 119 5.99 -12.35 14.25
C HIS A 119 4.69 -11.54 14.18
N TYR A 120 3.56 -12.19 14.36
CA TYR A 120 2.26 -11.53 14.46
C TYR A 120 2.18 -10.51 15.61
N GLN A 121 2.74 -10.85 16.78
CA GLN A 121 2.82 -9.93 17.91
C GLN A 121 3.72 -8.73 17.59
N ASN A 122 4.89 -8.94 16.98
CA ASN A 122 5.79 -7.86 16.56
C ASN A 122 5.11 -6.94 15.55
N ALA A 123 4.43 -7.49 14.55
CA ALA A 123 3.63 -6.69 13.61
C ALA A 123 2.55 -5.86 14.32
N GLN A 124 2.06 -6.33 15.50
CA GLN A 124 1.14 -5.54 16.32
C GLN A 124 1.80 -4.39 17.08
N TYR A 125 3.06 -4.47 17.48
CA TYR A 125 3.78 -3.39 18.19
C TYR A 125 4.03 -2.18 17.29
N TYR A 126 4.18 -2.37 15.99
CA TYR A 126 4.30 -1.29 15.02
C TYR A 126 3.00 -0.48 14.81
N LYS A 127 1.89 -0.85 15.44
CA LYS A 127 0.57 -0.19 15.31
C LYS A 127 0.53 1.29 15.70
N ARG A 128 1.56 1.79 16.35
CA ARG A 128 1.66 3.19 16.76
C ARG A 128 2.07 4.13 15.63
N TRP A 129 2.57 3.55 14.52
CA TRP A 129 3.06 4.27 13.35
C TRP A 129 2.13 3.95 12.17
N PHE A 130 2.07 4.81 11.20
CA PHE A 130 1.32 4.57 9.98
C PHE A 130 1.93 3.39 9.21
N TYR A 131 1.10 2.46 8.74
CA TYR A 131 1.53 1.27 8.01
C TYR A 131 1.10 1.32 6.55
N LEU A 132 2.04 1.09 5.66
CA LEU A 132 1.81 0.68 4.30
C LEU A 132 2.14 -0.83 4.23
N SER A 133 1.12 -1.68 4.18
CA SER A 133 1.29 -3.12 3.98
C SER A 133 0.97 -3.47 2.54
N SER A 134 1.93 -4.05 1.82
CA SER A 134 1.64 -4.72 0.56
C SER A 134 1.69 -6.23 0.78
N PHE A 135 0.54 -6.89 0.64
CA PHE A 135 0.50 -8.33 0.49
C PHE A 135 0.94 -8.67 -0.92
N GLN A 136 2.16 -9.12 -1.07
CA GLN A 136 2.54 -9.85 -2.27
C GLN A 136 2.12 -11.31 -2.08
N ASN A 137 1.01 -11.71 -2.71
CA ASN A 137 0.78 -13.12 -3.00
C ASN A 137 1.80 -13.52 -4.08
N VAL A 138 3.00 -13.89 -3.65
CA VAL A 138 4.10 -14.31 -4.53
C VAL A 138 4.11 -15.84 -4.70
N TRP A 139 3.17 -16.54 -4.04
CA TRP A 139 3.14 -18.00 -4.04
C TRP A 139 1.73 -18.51 -4.38
N GLN A 140 1.47 -18.76 -5.62
CA GLN A 140 0.63 -19.84 -6.14
C GLN A 140 1.30 -20.45 -7.36
#